data_cbdb7d7485f03739f9e068391d11dcd3
#
_entry.id   cbdb7d7485f03739f9e068391d11dcd3
#
_cell.length_a   1.000
_cell.length_b   1.000
_cell.length_c   1.000
_cell.angle_alpha   90.00
_cell.angle_beta   90.00
_cell.angle_gamma   90.00
#
_symmetry.space_group_name_H-M   'P 1'
#
loop_
_entity.id
_entity.type
_entity.pdbx_description
1 polymer ?
#
loop_
_entity_poly.entity_id
_entity_poly.type
_entity_poly.pdbx_seq_one_letter_code
_entity_poly.pdbx_strand_id
1 'polypeptide(L)'
;MAAEVPKQAKRQVAITFDDLPFVSGGHDRPSINQRGALDTERHILLILRTEHIPATGFVNEDKVEALGQMGTDLLAEWNQNELELGNHGYHHFDSNNLSVSDIEQEIVRGETHIRPLAESVGRELKFFRFPYNHTGDTEERRIALAGVLKKHGYSLAATTIDTEDYLFAQAYDCAYSHHYNEDMPKIRSAFLDYVRIEVPYYQHLNETVMGRDVPAVMLLHASRLNAVALKEILQIFRQNNYRFVTLSQAQSDPVYNLEPAVTTKYGPAWGYRWARERQIKVNGALEQEAPDWIKSYCIAHKANDD
;
A
#
# COMPACT_ATOMS: atom_id res chain seq x y z
N MET A 1 -26.14 -14.79 -37.92
CA MET A 1 -25.91 -14.77 -36.48
C MET A 1 -24.47 -14.32 -36.27
N ALA A 2 -24.26 -13.11 -35.77
CA ALA A 2 -22.92 -12.66 -35.43
C ALA A 2 -22.50 -13.39 -34.13
N ALA A 3 -21.38 -14.08 -34.15
CA ALA A 3 -20.80 -14.69 -32.96
C ALA A 3 -20.49 -13.58 -31.97
N GLU A 4 -21.11 -13.61 -30.77
CA GLU A 4 -20.71 -12.75 -29.66
C GLU A 4 -19.25 -13.04 -29.33
N VAL A 5 -18.41 -12.04 -29.54
CA VAL A 5 -17.01 -12.10 -29.07
C VAL A 5 -17.06 -12.29 -27.54
N PRO A 6 -16.44 -13.33 -26.98
CA PRO A 6 -16.46 -13.54 -25.54
C PRO A 6 -15.95 -12.28 -24.85
N LYS A 7 -16.76 -11.71 -23.96
CA LYS A 7 -16.38 -10.54 -23.16
C LYS A 7 -15.16 -10.95 -22.34
N GLN A 8 -13.99 -10.42 -22.66
CA GLN A 8 -12.74 -10.75 -21.97
C GLN A 8 -12.95 -10.58 -20.45
N ALA A 9 -12.59 -11.59 -19.67
CA ALA A 9 -12.74 -11.52 -18.23
C ALA A 9 -11.95 -10.32 -17.70
N LYS A 10 -12.57 -9.50 -16.85
CA LYS A 10 -11.90 -8.35 -16.26
C LYS A 10 -10.81 -8.83 -15.32
N ARG A 11 -9.62 -8.22 -15.41
CA ARG A 11 -8.55 -8.36 -14.41
C ARG A 11 -9.04 -7.99 -13.03
N GLN A 12 -8.36 -8.44 -12.01
CA GLN A 12 -8.73 -8.16 -10.63
C GLN A 12 -7.64 -7.33 -9.95
N VAL A 13 -8.03 -6.36 -9.14
CA VAL A 13 -7.12 -5.61 -8.28
C VAL A 13 -7.74 -5.37 -6.92
N ALA A 14 -6.97 -5.63 -5.86
CA ALA A 14 -7.26 -5.19 -4.51
C ALA A 14 -6.54 -3.86 -4.25
N ILE A 15 -7.27 -2.88 -3.74
CA ILE A 15 -6.70 -1.59 -3.33
C ILE A 15 -6.32 -1.69 -1.86
N THR A 16 -5.08 -1.30 -1.54
CA THR A 16 -4.60 -1.29 -0.16
C THR A 16 -3.95 0.04 0.17
N PHE A 17 -4.10 0.46 1.41
CA PHE A 17 -3.49 1.67 1.95
C PHE A 17 -2.64 1.32 3.14
N ASP A 18 -1.38 1.70 3.11
CA ASP A 18 -0.48 1.58 4.25
C ASP A 18 -0.51 2.87 5.08
N ASP A 19 -0.02 2.79 6.30
CA ASP A 19 0.17 3.90 7.21
C ASP A 19 -1.11 4.58 7.71
N LEU A 20 -2.23 3.82 7.82
CA LEU A 20 -3.40 4.36 8.46
C LEU A 20 -3.12 4.75 9.93
N PRO A 21 -3.84 5.75 10.49
CA PRO A 21 -4.87 6.53 9.81
C PRO A 21 -4.33 7.63 8.89
N PHE A 22 -3.05 7.99 8.95
CA PHE A 22 -2.50 9.05 8.14
C PHE A 22 -0.97 9.06 8.10
N VAL A 23 -0.40 9.39 6.95
CA VAL A 23 1.03 9.69 6.80
C VAL A 23 1.24 11.05 6.15
N SER A 24 2.16 11.85 6.70
CA SER A 24 2.61 13.11 6.11
C SER A 24 4.13 13.18 6.06
N GLY A 25 4.66 13.65 4.95
CA GLY A 25 6.05 14.10 4.82
C GLY A 25 7.13 13.04 4.95
N GLY A 26 6.81 11.76 4.81
CA GLY A 26 7.74 10.63 4.91
C GLY A 26 7.38 9.64 6.00
N HIS A 27 7.76 8.40 5.79
CA HIS A 27 7.36 7.24 6.61
C HIS A 27 7.80 7.33 8.08
N ASP A 28 8.86 8.08 8.39
CA ASP A 28 9.57 7.96 9.65
C ASP A 28 9.23 9.05 10.68
N ARG A 29 8.22 9.86 10.46
CA ARG A 29 7.86 10.92 11.40
C ARG A 29 6.38 10.89 11.78
N PRO A 30 6.06 10.59 13.04
CA PRO A 30 4.72 10.77 13.58
C PRO A 30 4.44 12.25 13.84
N SER A 31 4.46 13.10 12.84
CA SER A 31 3.88 14.44 12.98
C SER A 31 2.39 14.32 12.67
N ILE A 32 1.65 13.81 13.64
CA ILE A 32 0.22 13.61 13.47
C ILE A 32 -0.49 14.95 13.60
N ASN A 33 -0.75 15.53 12.44
CA ASN A 33 -1.67 16.62 12.31
C ASN A 33 -3.10 16.06 12.33
N GLN A 34 -3.80 16.21 13.45
CA GLN A 34 -5.17 15.72 13.64
C GLN A 34 -6.11 16.14 12.51
N ARG A 35 -6.05 17.39 12.08
CA ARG A 35 -6.88 17.88 10.97
C ARG A 35 -6.49 17.22 9.65
N GLY A 36 -5.19 17.07 9.39
CA GLY A 36 -4.70 16.39 8.20
C GLY A 36 -5.14 14.92 8.14
N ALA A 37 -5.10 14.22 9.28
CA ALA A 37 -5.59 12.85 9.38
C ALA A 37 -7.09 12.77 9.07
N LEU A 38 -7.90 13.60 9.74
CA LEU A 38 -9.34 13.64 9.56
C LEU A 38 -9.75 13.94 8.11
N ASP A 39 -9.19 15.00 7.54
CA ASP A 39 -9.54 15.47 6.20
C ASP A 39 -9.09 14.43 5.13
N THR A 40 -7.91 13.84 5.30
CA THR A 40 -7.35 12.85 4.36
C THR A 40 -8.16 11.56 4.38
N GLU A 41 -8.33 10.96 5.55
CA GLU A 41 -8.98 9.67 5.68
C GLU A 41 -10.45 9.75 5.26
N ARG A 42 -11.19 10.78 5.68
CA ARG A 42 -12.59 10.96 5.27
C ARG A 42 -12.74 11.19 3.78
N HIS A 43 -11.78 11.86 3.14
CA HIS A 43 -11.81 12.04 1.69
C HIS A 43 -11.59 10.70 0.96
N ILE A 44 -10.61 9.91 1.40
CA ILE A 44 -10.39 8.55 0.88
C ILE A 44 -11.66 7.70 1.07
N LEU A 45 -12.22 7.67 2.28
CA LEU A 45 -13.43 6.91 2.60
C LEU A 45 -14.64 7.34 1.77
N LEU A 46 -14.82 8.65 1.56
CA LEU A 46 -15.89 9.17 0.72
C LEU A 46 -15.80 8.62 -0.71
N ILE A 47 -14.60 8.62 -1.30
CA ILE A 47 -14.39 8.11 -2.66
C ILE A 47 -14.64 6.60 -2.69
N LEU A 48 -14.03 5.82 -1.78
CA LEU A 48 -14.17 4.37 -1.74
C LEU A 48 -15.65 3.95 -1.60
N ARG A 49 -16.38 4.60 -0.71
CA ARG A 49 -17.82 4.33 -0.49
C ARG A 49 -18.69 4.73 -1.67
N THR A 50 -18.44 5.92 -2.23
CA THR A 50 -19.23 6.42 -3.39
C THR A 50 -19.02 5.56 -4.63
N GLU A 51 -17.79 5.09 -4.85
CA GLU A 51 -17.41 4.27 -6.00
C GLU A 51 -17.59 2.77 -5.73
N HIS A 52 -18.03 2.36 -4.52
CA HIS A 52 -18.20 0.97 -4.08
C HIS A 52 -16.92 0.13 -4.27
N ILE A 53 -15.80 0.66 -3.80
CA ILE A 53 -14.47 0.03 -3.91
C ILE A 53 -14.12 -0.65 -2.59
N PRO A 54 -13.92 -1.98 -2.57
CA PRO A 54 -13.35 -2.65 -1.42
C PRO A 54 -11.88 -2.24 -1.24
N ALA A 55 -11.45 -2.07 -0.01
CA ALA A 55 -10.06 -1.73 0.29
C ALA A 55 -9.64 -2.27 1.66
N THR A 56 -8.33 -2.50 1.83
CA THR A 56 -7.73 -2.86 3.12
C THR A 56 -6.77 -1.77 3.55
N GLY A 57 -6.96 -1.26 4.77
CA GLY A 57 -6.07 -0.27 5.39
C GLY A 57 -5.16 -0.93 6.41
N PHE A 58 -3.84 -0.80 6.23
CA PHE A 58 -2.82 -1.31 7.14
C PHE A 58 -2.44 -0.22 8.15
N VAL A 59 -2.58 -0.53 9.42
CA VAL A 59 -2.55 0.44 10.53
C VAL A 59 -1.24 0.37 11.27
N ASN A 60 -0.60 1.52 11.50
CA ASN A 60 0.42 1.68 12.53
C ASN A 60 -0.24 2.15 13.82
N GLU A 61 -0.14 1.33 14.84
CA GLU A 61 -0.86 1.52 16.10
C GLU A 61 -0.43 2.77 16.88
N ASP A 62 0.87 3.13 16.85
CA ASP A 62 1.39 4.34 17.48
C ASP A 62 0.74 5.63 16.97
N LYS A 63 0.35 5.64 15.68
CA LYS A 63 -0.38 6.76 15.07
C LYS A 63 -1.81 6.86 15.60
N VAL A 64 -2.46 5.72 15.86
CA VAL A 64 -3.79 5.67 16.47
C VAL A 64 -3.74 6.20 17.89
N GLU A 65 -2.77 5.70 18.70
CA GLU A 65 -2.56 6.16 20.08
C GLU A 65 -2.28 7.67 20.13
N ALA A 66 -1.46 8.19 19.23
CA ALA A 66 -1.13 9.61 19.18
C ALA A 66 -2.33 10.50 18.81
N LEU A 67 -3.30 9.99 18.05
CA LEU A 67 -4.58 10.67 17.76
C LEU A 67 -5.61 10.47 18.88
N GLY A 68 -5.41 9.49 19.77
CA GLY A 68 -6.35 9.15 20.84
C GLY A 68 -7.71 8.72 20.29
N GLN A 69 -8.81 9.21 20.91
CA GLN A 69 -10.17 8.84 20.51
C GLN A 69 -10.43 9.08 19.01
N MET A 70 -9.89 10.17 18.45
CA MET A 70 -10.04 10.46 17.01
C MET A 70 -9.44 9.34 16.14
N GLY A 71 -8.28 8.79 16.51
CA GLY A 71 -7.67 7.67 15.77
C GLY A 71 -8.56 6.45 15.77
N THR A 72 -9.11 6.09 16.92
CA THR A 72 -10.04 4.96 17.04
C THR A 72 -11.33 5.20 16.24
N ASP A 73 -11.87 6.41 16.28
CA ASP A 73 -13.10 6.77 15.55
C ASP A 73 -12.88 6.68 14.03
N LEU A 74 -11.74 7.16 13.53
CA LEU A 74 -11.35 7.06 12.12
C LEU A 74 -11.26 5.59 11.68
N LEU A 75 -10.58 4.74 12.46
CA LEU A 75 -10.52 3.32 12.13
C LEU A 75 -11.89 2.63 12.20
N ALA A 76 -12.78 3.05 13.11
CA ALA A 76 -14.16 2.56 13.15
C ALA A 76 -14.97 3.02 11.92
N GLU A 77 -14.71 4.25 11.44
CA GLU A 77 -15.29 4.74 10.18
C GLU A 77 -14.73 3.92 8.99
N TRP A 78 -13.44 3.56 8.99
CA TRP A 78 -12.84 2.69 7.96
C TRP A 78 -13.44 1.29 7.97
N ASN A 79 -13.53 0.65 9.11
CA ASN A 79 -13.89 -0.77 9.29
C ASN A 79 -15.39 -1.06 9.03
N GLN A 80 -15.93 -0.57 7.92
CA GLN A 80 -17.34 -0.72 7.55
C GLN A 80 -17.50 -1.29 6.14
N ASN A 81 -18.57 -2.05 5.90
CA ASN A 81 -18.89 -2.65 4.60
C ASN A 81 -17.75 -3.54 4.07
N GLU A 82 -17.22 -3.23 2.89
CA GLU A 82 -16.11 -3.96 2.25
C GLU A 82 -14.74 -3.32 2.51
N LEU A 83 -14.65 -2.43 3.50
CA LEU A 83 -13.39 -1.84 3.95
C LEU A 83 -12.88 -2.61 5.16
N GLU A 84 -11.67 -3.12 5.08
CA GLU A 84 -11.05 -4.00 6.07
C GLU A 84 -9.82 -3.34 6.70
N LEU A 85 -9.50 -3.74 7.94
CA LEU A 85 -8.27 -3.36 8.60
C LEU A 85 -7.23 -4.46 8.49
N GLY A 86 -5.96 -4.09 8.34
CA GLY A 86 -4.79 -4.95 8.40
C GLY A 86 -3.79 -4.39 9.40
N ASN A 87 -2.87 -5.22 9.84
CA ASN A 87 -1.82 -4.84 10.79
C ASN A 87 -0.55 -4.41 10.05
N HIS A 88 0.00 -3.24 10.39
CA HIS A 88 1.27 -2.72 9.87
C HIS A 88 2.35 -2.56 10.96
N GLY A 89 2.12 -3.20 12.10
CA GLY A 89 2.95 -3.09 13.28
C GLY A 89 2.57 -1.93 14.19
N TYR A 90 3.25 -1.85 15.33
CA TYR A 90 3.04 -0.75 16.26
C TYR A 90 3.68 0.53 15.73
N HIS A 91 5.02 0.51 15.57
CA HIS A 91 5.74 1.55 14.85
C HIS A 91 5.91 1.15 13.37
N HIS A 92 6.31 2.09 12.52
CA HIS A 92 6.75 1.78 11.15
C HIS A 92 8.21 1.28 11.18
N PHE A 93 8.42 0.04 11.66
CA PHE A 93 9.74 -0.55 11.90
C PHE A 93 10.35 -1.21 10.64
N ASP A 94 11.67 -1.25 10.56
CA ASP A 94 12.36 -2.06 9.55
C ASP A 94 12.66 -3.45 10.13
N SER A 95 12.02 -4.48 9.58
CA SER A 95 12.20 -5.86 10.01
C SER A 95 13.61 -6.41 9.80
N ASN A 96 14.45 -5.76 9.01
CA ASN A 96 15.85 -6.12 8.84
C ASN A 96 16.73 -5.64 10.03
N ASN A 97 16.26 -4.65 10.79
CA ASN A 97 17.04 -4.00 11.84
C ASN A 97 16.68 -4.43 13.28
N LEU A 98 15.52 -5.09 13.46
CA LEU A 98 15.05 -5.53 14.78
C LEU A 98 15.32 -7.02 15.01
N SER A 99 15.37 -7.44 16.27
CA SER A 99 15.34 -8.85 16.62
C SER A 99 13.97 -9.47 16.27
N VAL A 100 13.92 -10.78 16.03
CA VAL A 100 12.65 -11.48 15.77
C VAL A 100 11.66 -11.33 16.93
N SER A 101 12.17 -11.33 18.17
CA SER A 101 11.35 -11.12 19.38
C SER A 101 10.75 -9.72 19.44
N ASP A 102 11.53 -8.68 19.06
CA ASP A 102 11.02 -7.31 19.04
C ASP A 102 9.99 -7.13 17.92
N ILE A 103 10.21 -7.77 16.76
CA ILE A 103 9.23 -7.77 15.66
C ILE A 103 7.93 -8.44 16.10
N GLU A 104 8.00 -9.55 16.82
CA GLU A 104 6.81 -10.18 17.38
C GLU A 104 6.05 -9.25 18.32
N GLN A 105 6.75 -8.48 19.17
CA GLN A 105 6.13 -7.48 20.03
C GLN A 105 5.49 -6.34 19.22
N GLU A 106 6.14 -5.87 18.16
CA GLU A 106 5.58 -4.87 17.22
C GLU A 106 4.25 -5.36 16.59
N ILE A 107 4.22 -6.63 16.18
CA ILE A 107 3.01 -7.24 15.60
C ILE A 107 1.89 -7.32 16.64
N VAL A 108 2.18 -7.82 17.84
CA VAL A 108 1.17 -7.99 18.91
C VAL A 108 0.66 -6.64 19.43
N ARG A 109 1.54 -5.66 19.61
CA ARG A 109 1.12 -4.32 20.01
C ARG A 109 0.32 -3.61 18.91
N GLY A 110 0.65 -3.87 17.65
CA GLY A 110 -0.08 -3.35 16.49
C GLY A 110 -1.54 -3.81 16.38
N GLU A 111 -2.00 -4.72 17.25
CA GLU A 111 -3.37 -5.23 17.27
C GLU A 111 -4.29 -4.50 18.25
N THR A 112 -3.78 -3.64 19.10
CA THR A 112 -4.47 -3.11 20.29
C THR A 112 -5.84 -2.53 19.99
N HIS A 113 -5.95 -1.67 18.98
CA HIS A 113 -7.24 -1.10 18.58
C HIS A 113 -7.88 -1.84 17.41
N ILE A 114 -7.07 -2.36 16.45
CA ILE A 114 -7.63 -2.91 15.22
C ILE A 114 -8.28 -4.28 15.40
N ARG A 115 -7.77 -5.14 16.30
CA ARG A 115 -8.37 -6.45 16.55
C ARG A 115 -9.79 -6.34 17.14
N PRO A 116 -10.02 -5.59 18.23
CA PRO A 116 -11.38 -5.39 18.75
C PRO A 116 -12.32 -4.75 17.73
N LEU A 117 -11.83 -3.83 16.88
CA LEU A 117 -12.64 -3.24 15.82
C LEU A 117 -13.03 -4.26 14.76
N ALA A 118 -12.12 -5.12 14.29
CA ALA A 118 -12.43 -6.18 13.33
C ALA A 118 -13.45 -7.15 13.92
N GLU A 119 -13.24 -7.62 15.14
CA GLU A 119 -14.12 -8.55 15.84
C GLU A 119 -15.52 -7.95 16.08
N SER A 120 -15.63 -6.65 16.32
CA SER A 120 -16.92 -5.97 16.54
C SER A 120 -17.88 -6.05 15.35
N VAL A 121 -17.35 -6.28 14.16
CA VAL A 121 -18.12 -6.48 12.92
C VAL A 121 -18.05 -7.93 12.40
N GLY A 122 -17.58 -8.87 13.23
CA GLY A 122 -17.52 -10.29 12.92
C GLY A 122 -16.42 -10.66 11.92
N ARG A 123 -15.34 -9.89 11.85
CA ARG A 123 -14.19 -10.15 10.97
C ARG A 123 -12.98 -10.65 11.73
N GLU A 124 -12.19 -11.47 11.06
CA GLU A 124 -10.85 -11.81 11.51
C GLU A 124 -9.85 -10.73 11.04
N LEU A 125 -8.90 -10.37 11.91
CA LEU A 125 -7.74 -9.59 11.54
C LEU A 125 -6.74 -10.50 10.83
N LYS A 126 -6.85 -10.61 9.52
CA LYS A 126 -6.23 -11.68 8.73
C LYS A 126 -4.87 -11.29 8.14
N PHE A 127 -4.66 -10.03 7.80
CA PHE A 127 -3.49 -9.63 7.02
C PHE A 127 -2.52 -8.80 7.83
N PHE A 128 -1.23 -9.11 7.65
CA PHE A 128 -0.11 -8.30 8.08
C PHE A 128 0.69 -7.86 6.87
N ARG A 129 1.15 -6.61 6.83
CA ARG A 129 2.13 -6.12 5.87
C ARG A 129 3.33 -5.57 6.62
N PHE A 130 4.52 -6.04 6.26
CA PHE A 130 5.75 -5.49 6.82
C PHE A 130 5.99 -4.09 6.25
N PRO A 131 6.35 -3.10 7.10
CA PRO A 131 6.87 -1.82 6.63
C PRO A 131 8.00 -2.01 5.60
N TYR A 132 8.06 -1.13 4.61
CA TYR A 132 9.00 -1.20 3.48
C TYR A 132 8.90 -2.48 2.63
N ASN A 133 7.88 -3.31 2.83
CA ASN A 133 7.79 -4.67 2.25
C ASN A 133 9.03 -5.56 2.59
N HIS A 134 9.75 -5.27 3.69
CA HIS A 134 10.92 -6.04 4.10
C HIS A 134 10.49 -7.34 4.79
N THR A 135 10.70 -8.47 4.11
CA THR A 135 10.30 -9.81 4.59
C THR A 135 11.48 -10.66 5.10
N GLY A 136 12.63 -10.02 5.33
CA GLY A 136 13.87 -10.64 5.79
C GLY A 136 14.97 -10.62 4.75
N ASP A 137 16.14 -10.15 5.14
CA ASP A 137 17.34 -10.02 4.30
C ASP A 137 18.20 -11.29 4.30
N THR A 138 17.94 -12.25 5.19
CA THR A 138 18.53 -13.59 5.22
C THR A 138 17.43 -14.66 5.24
N GLU A 139 17.80 -15.89 4.85
CA GLU A 139 16.87 -17.02 4.84
C GLU A 139 16.36 -17.35 6.24
N GLU A 140 17.25 -17.33 7.25
CA GLU A 140 16.89 -17.58 8.64
C GLU A 140 15.88 -16.55 9.13
N ARG A 141 16.10 -15.27 8.81
CA ARG A 141 15.19 -14.18 9.19
C ARG A 141 13.84 -14.33 8.50
N ARG A 142 13.84 -14.58 7.20
CA ARG A 142 12.62 -14.79 6.41
C ARG A 142 11.75 -15.91 6.99
N ILE A 143 12.38 -17.06 7.30
CA ILE A 143 11.68 -18.20 7.91
C ILE A 143 11.14 -17.84 9.30
N ALA A 144 11.94 -17.15 10.11
CA ALA A 144 11.53 -16.75 11.45
C ALA A 144 10.34 -15.79 11.42
N LEU A 145 10.35 -14.79 10.51
CA LEU A 145 9.26 -13.83 10.33
C LEU A 145 7.97 -14.52 9.85
N ALA A 146 8.07 -15.42 8.88
CA ALA A 146 6.93 -16.23 8.43
C ALA A 146 6.36 -17.09 9.58
N GLY A 147 7.23 -17.64 10.43
CA GLY A 147 6.86 -18.37 11.65
C GLY A 147 6.09 -17.50 12.65
N VAL A 148 6.51 -16.25 12.86
CA VAL A 148 5.81 -15.29 13.73
C VAL A 148 4.42 -14.98 13.19
N LEU A 149 4.31 -14.65 11.89
CA LEU A 149 3.00 -14.38 11.28
C LEU A 149 2.06 -15.57 11.44
N LYS A 150 2.54 -16.77 11.13
CA LYS A 150 1.76 -18.01 11.28
C LYS A 150 1.32 -18.26 12.73
N LYS A 151 2.20 -18.01 13.73
CA LYS A 151 1.89 -18.15 15.15
C LYS A 151 0.72 -17.25 15.58
N HIS A 152 0.64 -16.05 15.01
CA HIS A 152 -0.39 -15.06 15.32
C HIS A 152 -1.58 -15.08 14.34
N GLY A 153 -1.66 -16.07 13.44
CA GLY A 153 -2.78 -16.25 12.51
C GLY A 153 -2.80 -15.28 11.32
N TYR A 154 -1.68 -14.62 11.05
CA TYR A 154 -1.59 -13.68 9.94
C TYR A 154 -1.19 -14.34 8.62
N SER A 155 -1.79 -13.85 7.56
CA SER A 155 -1.31 -14.00 6.17
C SER A 155 -0.51 -12.76 5.78
N LEU A 156 0.62 -12.95 5.11
CA LEU A 156 1.41 -11.85 4.59
C LEU A 156 0.66 -11.19 3.42
N ALA A 157 0.45 -9.88 3.50
CA ALA A 157 -0.15 -9.11 2.43
C ALA A 157 0.90 -8.77 1.36
N ALA A 158 0.67 -9.25 0.14
CA ALA A 158 1.54 -8.99 -0.99
C ALA A 158 1.35 -7.57 -1.55
N THR A 159 2.36 -7.09 -2.28
CA THR A 159 2.29 -5.90 -3.12
C THR A 159 2.76 -6.28 -4.52
N THR A 160 1.90 -6.14 -5.52
CA THR A 160 2.23 -6.49 -6.92
C THR A 160 2.23 -5.30 -7.86
N ILE A 161 1.73 -4.15 -7.40
CA ILE A 161 1.82 -2.85 -8.06
C ILE A 161 2.24 -1.84 -7.00
N ASP A 162 3.39 -1.22 -7.20
CA ASP A 162 3.94 -0.15 -6.38
C ASP A 162 4.20 1.07 -7.29
N THR A 163 3.71 2.22 -6.92
CA THR A 163 3.83 3.45 -7.71
C THR A 163 4.68 4.50 -7.01
N GLU A 164 5.48 4.10 -6.02
CA GLU A 164 6.34 5.01 -5.26
C GLU A 164 5.61 6.31 -4.82
N ASP A 165 4.30 6.17 -4.54
CA ASP A 165 3.43 7.30 -4.21
C ASP A 165 3.95 8.14 -3.04
N TYR A 166 4.75 7.52 -2.15
CA TYR A 166 5.39 8.19 -1.02
C TYR A 166 6.36 9.31 -1.45
N LEU A 167 7.06 9.16 -2.59
CA LEU A 167 7.95 10.22 -3.12
C LEU A 167 7.15 11.44 -3.58
N PHE A 168 6.06 11.19 -4.29
CA PHE A 168 5.16 12.26 -4.74
C PHE A 168 4.38 12.87 -3.57
N ALA A 169 3.97 12.04 -2.58
CA ALA A 169 3.30 12.52 -1.37
C ALA A 169 4.22 13.41 -0.54
N GLN A 170 5.51 13.09 -0.45
CA GLN A 170 6.50 13.94 0.22
C GLN A 170 6.62 15.31 -0.48
N ALA A 171 6.71 15.33 -1.81
CA ALA A 171 6.75 16.57 -2.57
C ALA A 171 5.45 17.38 -2.40
N TYR A 172 4.29 16.70 -2.42
CA TYR A 172 2.98 17.32 -2.24
C TYR A 172 2.81 17.93 -0.84
N ASP A 173 3.22 17.21 0.21
CA ASP A 173 3.17 17.71 1.59
C ASP A 173 4.14 18.87 1.82
N CYS A 174 5.29 18.87 1.14
CA CYS A 174 6.22 19.98 1.15
C CYS A 174 5.56 21.23 0.52
N ALA A 175 4.97 21.10 -0.67
CA ALA A 175 4.23 22.19 -1.31
C ALA A 175 3.06 22.68 -0.44
N TYR A 176 2.32 21.77 0.17
CA TYR A 176 1.21 22.09 1.08
C TYR A 176 1.68 22.90 2.29
N SER A 177 2.75 22.47 2.95
CA SER A 177 3.28 23.08 4.17
C SER A 177 3.83 24.50 3.95
N HIS A 178 4.38 24.77 2.77
CA HIS A 178 4.92 26.08 2.38
C HIS A 178 3.92 26.92 1.58
N HIS A 179 2.67 26.45 1.44
CA HIS A 179 1.62 27.15 0.68
C HIS A 179 1.94 27.38 -0.81
N TYR A 180 2.74 26.50 -1.43
CA TYR A 180 3.02 26.53 -2.87
C TYR A 180 1.83 25.95 -3.66
N ASN A 181 0.71 26.68 -3.64
CA ASN A 181 -0.58 26.23 -4.15
C ASN A 181 -0.58 25.89 -5.64
N GLU A 182 0.31 26.54 -6.43
CA GLU A 182 0.44 26.28 -7.86
C GLU A 182 1.19 24.97 -8.20
N ASP A 183 1.97 24.45 -7.26
CA ASP A 183 2.76 23.24 -7.47
C ASP A 183 2.00 21.96 -7.10
N MET A 184 1.08 22.02 -6.15
CA MET A 184 0.27 20.86 -5.77
C MET A 184 -0.46 20.21 -6.96
N PRO A 185 -1.14 20.95 -7.87
CA PRO A 185 -1.73 20.36 -9.07
C PRO A 185 -0.70 19.76 -10.02
N LYS A 186 0.50 20.34 -10.14
CA LYS A 186 1.57 19.82 -10.99
C LYS A 186 2.11 18.50 -10.47
N ILE A 187 2.38 18.42 -9.16
CA ILE A 187 2.84 17.20 -8.48
C ILE A 187 1.79 16.09 -8.64
N ARG A 188 0.51 16.42 -8.39
CA ARG A 188 -0.60 15.48 -8.57
C ARG A 188 -0.70 14.99 -10.03
N SER A 189 -0.56 15.87 -11.01
CA SER A 189 -0.57 15.49 -12.44
C SER A 189 0.58 14.55 -12.77
N ALA A 190 1.79 14.87 -12.32
CA ALA A 190 2.97 14.03 -12.53
C ALA A 190 2.79 12.63 -11.89
N PHE A 191 2.21 12.58 -10.70
CA PHE A 191 1.88 11.29 -10.05
C PHE A 191 0.89 10.48 -10.89
N LEU A 192 -0.19 11.09 -11.36
CA LEU A 192 -1.19 10.40 -12.18
C LEU A 192 -0.60 9.93 -13.53
N ASP A 193 0.31 10.69 -14.12
CA ASP A 193 1.02 10.28 -15.33
C ASP A 193 1.93 9.08 -15.05
N TYR A 194 2.62 9.08 -13.90
CA TYR A 194 3.42 7.96 -13.44
C TYR A 194 2.58 6.70 -13.21
N VAL A 195 1.45 6.81 -12.51
CA VAL A 195 0.50 5.69 -12.31
C VAL A 195 0.01 5.10 -13.63
N ARG A 196 -0.23 5.94 -14.67
CA ARG A 196 -0.65 5.47 -16.00
C ARG A 196 0.39 4.60 -16.69
N ILE A 197 1.66 4.78 -16.34
CA ILE A 197 2.77 4.00 -16.88
C ILE A 197 3.00 2.74 -16.04
N GLU A 198 3.03 2.88 -14.72
CA GLU A 198 3.38 1.79 -13.81
C GLU A 198 2.30 0.70 -13.73
N VAL A 199 1.01 1.04 -13.79
CA VAL A 199 -0.06 0.03 -13.75
C VAL A 199 0.06 -0.99 -14.90
N PRO A 200 0.19 -0.58 -16.18
CA PRO A 200 0.43 -1.53 -17.27
C PRO A 200 1.80 -2.23 -17.19
N TYR A 201 2.83 -1.54 -16.68
CA TYR A 201 4.14 -2.13 -16.50
C TYR A 201 4.10 -3.33 -15.56
N TYR A 202 3.59 -3.15 -14.35
CA TYR A 202 3.46 -4.23 -13.36
C TYR A 202 2.51 -5.35 -13.81
N GLN A 203 1.44 -4.99 -14.53
CA GLN A 203 0.59 -5.99 -15.17
C GLN A 203 1.40 -6.88 -16.10
N HIS A 204 2.18 -6.28 -17.02
CA HIS A 204 3.00 -7.03 -17.97
C HIS A 204 4.09 -7.85 -17.27
N LEU A 205 4.74 -7.29 -16.25
CA LEU A 205 5.72 -8.00 -15.41
C LEU A 205 5.10 -9.27 -14.82
N ASN A 206 3.96 -9.13 -14.14
CA ASN A 206 3.30 -10.24 -13.46
C ASN A 206 2.81 -11.31 -14.45
N GLU A 207 2.22 -10.91 -15.59
CA GLU A 207 1.80 -11.82 -16.66
C GLU A 207 2.98 -12.57 -17.27
N THR A 208 4.09 -11.87 -17.54
CA THR A 208 5.31 -12.48 -18.09
C THR A 208 5.89 -13.53 -17.16
N VAL A 209 5.95 -13.21 -15.87
CA VAL A 209 6.53 -14.09 -14.85
C VAL A 209 5.65 -15.31 -14.56
N MET A 210 4.33 -15.09 -14.52
CA MET A 210 3.40 -16.16 -14.15
C MET A 210 2.82 -16.93 -15.33
N GLY A 211 3.01 -16.44 -16.57
CA GLY A 211 2.45 -17.04 -17.78
C GLY A 211 0.92 -16.87 -17.90
N ARG A 212 0.32 -16.07 -17.04
CA ARG A 212 -1.12 -15.77 -17.01
C ARG A 212 -1.38 -14.46 -16.27
N ASP A 213 -2.57 -13.93 -16.47
CA ASP A 213 -3.08 -12.84 -15.64
C ASP A 213 -3.26 -13.31 -14.18
N VAL A 214 -2.84 -12.51 -13.23
CA VAL A 214 -2.99 -12.77 -11.79
C VAL A 214 -3.67 -11.58 -11.13
N PRO A 215 -4.50 -11.80 -10.10
CA PRO A 215 -5.08 -10.69 -9.34
C PRO A 215 -3.98 -9.81 -8.77
N ALA A 216 -4.10 -8.51 -9.00
CA ALA A 216 -3.12 -7.54 -8.52
C ALA A 216 -3.46 -7.05 -7.10
N VAL A 217 -2.44 -6.60 -6.38
CA VAL A 217 -2.56 -5.89 -5.10
C VAL A 217 -1.81 -4.56 -5.24
N MET A 218 -2.56 -3.46 -5.22
CA MET A 218 -2.04 -2.10 -5.33
C MET A 218 -1.67 -1.58 -3.95
N LEU A 219 -0.46 -1.06 -3.81
CA LEU A 219 0.01 -0.32 -2.65
C LEU A 219 -0.22 1.18 -2.86
N LEU A 220 -0.89 1.80 -1.92
CA LEU A 220 -1.00 3.24 -1.72
C LEU A 220 -0.73 3.57 -0.25
N HIS A 221 -0.50 4.83 0.08
CA HIS A 221 -0.41 5.29 1.47
C HIS A 221 -1.57 6.24 1.82
N ALA A 222 -1.94 6.29 3.09
CA ALA A 222 -2.98 7.19 3.59
C ALA A 222 -2.48 8.64 3.64
N SER A 223 -2.24 9.25 2.48
CA SER A 223 -1.63 10.57 2.28
C SER A 223 -2.59 11.59 1.67
N ARG A 224 -2.29 12.89 1.84
CA ARG A 224 -3.03 13.99 1.19
C ARG A 224 -3.06 13.85 -0.33
N LEU A 225 -1.94 13.42 -0.92
CA LEU A 225 -1.86 13.23 -2.37
C LEU A 225 -2.86 12.16 -2.82
N ASN A 226 -2.86 11.00 -2.16
CA ASN A 226 -3.77 9.92 -2.51
C ASN A 226 -5.24 10.31 -2.27
N ALA A 227 -5.55 11.07 -1.23
CA ALA A 227 -6.89 11.58 -1.02
C ALA A 227 -7.42 12.37 -2.22
N VAL A 228 -6.58 13.20 -2.85
CA VAL A 228 -7.00 14.01 -4.01
C VAL A 228 -6.80 13.33 -5.36
N ALA A 229 -6.02 12.24 -5.45
CA ALA A 229 -5.74 11.52 -6.69
C ALA A 229 -6.54 10.23 -6.85
N LEU A 230 -7.11 9.69 -5.76
CA LEU A 230 -7.70 8.34 -5.72
C LEU A 230 -8.75 8.11 -6.81
N LYS A 231 -9.64 9.07 -7.05
CA LYS A 231 -10.68 8.91 -8.05
C LYS A 231 -10.13 8.63 -9.45
N GLU A 232 -9.09 9.34 -9.84
CA GLU A 232 -8.42 9.16 -11.13
C GLU A 232 -7.58 7.89 -11.15
N ILE A 233 -6.95 7.50 -10.04
CA ILE A 233 -6.25 6.20 -9.92
C ILE A 233 -7.24 5.06 -10.19
N LEU A 234 -8.41 5.08 -9.56
CA LEU A 234 -9.47 4.08 -9.80
C LEU A 234 -9.92 4.09 -11.27
N GLN A 235 -9.98 5.26 -11.90
CA GLN A 235 -10.31 5.36 -13.32
C GLN A 235 -9.22 4.75 -14.22
N ILE A 236 -7.93 4.94 -13.88
CA ILE A 236 -6.82 4.31 -14.60
C ILE A 236 -6.95 2.79 -14.56
N PHE A 237 -7.27 2.18 -13.41
CA PHE A 237 -7.52 0.75 -13.32
C PHE A 237 -8.70 0.30 -14.18
N ARG A 238 -9.81 1.04 -14.19
CA ARG A 238 -10.97 0.73 -15.06
C ARG A 238 -10.60 0.79 -16.54
N GLN A 239 -9.80 1.76 -16.95
CA GLN A 239 -9.30 1.89 -18.33
C GLN A 239 -8.39 0.72 -18.74
N ASN A 240 -7.66 0.15 -17.79
CA ASN A 240 -6.84 -1.05 -17.98
C ASN A 240 -7.62 -2.36 -17.77
N ASN A 241 -8.97 -2.30 -17.83
CA ASN A 241 -9.87 -3.44 -17.73
C ASN A 241 -9.83 -4.20 -16.39
N TYR A 242 -9.56 -3.50 -15.28
CA TYR A 242 -9.63 -4.08 -13.94
C TYR A 242 -11.04 -3.95 -13.35
N ARG A 243 -11.40 -4.94 -12.51
CA ARG A 243 -12.46 -4.85 -11.50
C ARG A 243 -11.82 -4.88 -10.11
N PHE A 244 -12.45 -4.19 -9.19
CA PHE A 244 -11.99 -4.13 -7.80
C PHE A 244 -12.52 -5.32 -7.02
N VAL A 245 -11.67 -5.90 -6.16
CA VAL A 245 -11.98 -7.04 -5.30
C VAL A 245 -11.35 -6.82 -3.93
N THR A 246 -11.80 -7.56 -2.92
CA THR A 246 -11.16 -7.53 -1.60
C THR A 246 -9.76 -8.14 -1.66
N LEU A 247 -8.89 -7.80 -0.71
CA LEU A 247 -7.58 -8.42 -0.59
C LEU A 247 -7.67 -9.94 -0.42
N SER A 248 -8.64 -10.41 0.37
CA SER A 248 -8.92 -11.83 0.53
C SER A 248 -9.28 -12.51 -0.79
N GLN A 249 -10.09 -11.87 -1.64
CA GLN A 249 -10.41 -12.39 -2.97
C GLN A 249 -9.18 -12.40 -3.90
N ALA A 250 -8.39 -11.34 -3.91
CA ALA A 250 -7.17 -11.29 -4.72
C ALA A 250 -6.18 -12.37 -4.29
N GLN A 251 -5.88 -12.46 -2.99
CA GLN A 251 -4.92 -13.44 -2.45
C GLN A 251 -5.50 -14.86 -2.29
N SER A 252 -6.72 -15.13 -2.71
CA SER A 252 -7.23 -16.50 -2.85
C SER A 252 -6.68 -17.21 -4.10
N ASP A 253 -6.07 -16.46 -5.02
CA ASP A 253 -5.36 -17.06 -6.16
C ASP A 253 -4.16 -17.90 -5.65
N PRO A 254 -3.98 -19.14 -6.15
CA PRO A 254 -2.91 -20.04 -5.72
C PRO A 254 -1.51 -19.45 -5.83
N VAL A 255 -1.29 -18.42 -6.65
CA VAL A 255 0.01 -17.76 -6.77
C VAL A 255 0.48 -17.15 -5.44
N TYR A 256 -0.44 -16.70 -4.60
CA TYR A 256 -0.13 -16.11 -3.30
C TYR A 256 0.15 -17.14 -2.20
N ASN A 257 -0.10 -18.43 -2.45
CA ASN A 257 0.35 -19.52 -1.57
C ASN A 257 1.85 -19.81 -1.74
N LEU A 258 2.45 -19.29 -2.80
CA LEU A 258 3.88 -19.36 -3.05
C LEU A 258 4.52 -18.14 -2.35
N GLU A 259 4.89 -18.29 -1.08
CA GLU A 259 5.78 -17.30 -0.46
C GLU A 259 7.11 -17.32 -1.21
N PRO A 260 7.50 -16.22 -1.86
CA PRO A 260 8.78 -16.21 -2.58
C PRO A 260 9.93 -16.45 -1.59
N ALA A 261 10.69 -17.53 -1.79
CA ALA A 261 11.87 -17.84 -1.00
C ALA A 261 13.06 -16.90 -1.33
N VAL A 262 12.75 -15.63 -1.55
CA VAL A 262 13.71 -14.61 -1.96
C VAL A 262 14.02 -13.70 -0.79
N THR A 263 15.27 -13.71 -0.36
CA THR A 263 15.80 -12.77 0.62
C THR A 263 16.30 -11.52 -0.08
N THR A 264 15.98 -10.36 0.48
CA THR A 264 16.41 -9.07 -0.04
C THR A 264 16.43 -8.01 1.06
N LYS A 265 17.38 -7.09 0.95
CA LYS A 265 17.44 -5.90 1.81
C LYS A 265 16.37 -4.86 1.46
N TYR A 266 15.75 -5.02 0.32
CA TYR A 266 14.73 -4.11 -0.20
C TYR A 266 13.38 -4.81 -0.25
N GLY A 267 12.33 -4.05 -0.46
CA GLY A 267 10.96 -4.53 -0.56
C GLY A 267 10.40 -4.51 -1.98
N PRO A 268 11.03 -5.20 -2.96
CA PRO A 268 10.51 -5.16 -4.33
C PRO A 268 9.12 -5.77 -4.41
N ALA A 269 8.34 -5.30 -5.37
CA ALA A 269 7.02 -5.87 -5.68
C ALA A 269 7.10 -7.37 -5.99
N TRP A 270 6.02 -8.09 -5.71
CA TRP A 270 5.98 -9.57 -5.79
C TRP A 270 6.33 -10.12 -7.16
N GLY A 271 6.02 -9.41 -8.25
CA GLY A 271 6.43 -9.78 -9.60
C GLY A 271 7.92 -10.03 -9.73
N TYR A 272 8.76 -9.18 -9.13
CA TYR A 272 10.21 -9.34 -9.11
C TYR A 272 10.67 -10.53 -8.24
N ARG A 273 10.00 -10.74 -7.10
CA ARG A 273 10.29 -11.88 -6.21
C ARG A 273 9.99 -13.19 -6.92
N TRP A 274 8.82 -13.31 -7.54
CA TRP A 274 8.44 -14.47 -8.34
C TRP A 274 9.39 -14.70 -9.53
N ALA A 275 9.79 -13.62 -10.23
CA ALA A 275 10.75 -13.71 -11.33
C ALA A 275 12.08 -14.32 -10.87
N ARG A 276 12.61 -13.84 -9.74
CA ARG A 276 13.86 -14.33 -9.17
C ARG A 276 13.76 -15.79 -8.74
N GLU A 277 12.69 -16.17 -8.05
CA GLU A 277 12.47 -17.55 -7.63
C GLU A 277 12.33 -18.51 -8.79
N ARG A 278 11.61 -18.10 -9.83
CA ARG A 278 11.40 -18.89 -11.06
C ARG A 278 12.56 -18.79 -12.03
N GLN A 279 13.61 -18.05 -11.70
CA GLN A 279 14.78 -17.80 -12.56
C GLN A 279 14.41 -17.18 -13.92
N ILE A 280 13.35 -16.38 -13.96
CA ILE A 280 12.92 -15.66 -15.16
C ILE A 280 13.63 -14.31 -15.16
N LYS A 281 14.33 -14.04 -16.28
CA LYS A 281 14.97 -12.74 -16.47
C LYS A 281 13.91 -11.71 -16.83
N VAL A 282 13.82 -10.66 -16.03
CA VAL A 282 12.99 -9.47 -16.29
C VAL A 282 13.89 -8.26 -16.48
N ASN A 283 13.46 -7.33 -17.32
CA ASN A 283 14.21 -6.11 -17.55
C ASN A 283 13.67 -4.99 -16.64
N GLY A 284 14.23 -4.86 -15.42
CA GLY A 284 13.87 -3.81 -14.48
C GLY A 284 14.14 -2.38 -14.98
N ALA A 285 14.98 -2.20 -16.01
CA ALA A 285 15.20 -0.88 -16.60
C ALA A 285 13.98 -0.34 -17.41
N LEU A 286 12.95 -1.15 -17.59
CA LEU A 286 11.68 -0.71 -18.18
C LEU A 286 10.72 -0.10 -17.13
N GLU A 287 10.96 -0.34 -15.84
CA GLU A 287 10.27 0.36 -14.77
C GLU A 287 10.74 1.82 -14.75
N GLN A 288 9.81 2.72 -14.73
CA GLN A 288 10.17 4.14 -14.65
C GLN A 288 10.55 4.52 -13.21
N GLU A 289 11.55 5.35 -13.12
CA GLU A 289 11.86 6.04 -11.87
C GLU A 289 10.96 7.27 -11.70
N ALA A 290 10.59 7.60 -10.47
CA ALA A 290 9.95 8.88 -10.18
C ALA A 290 10.85 10.03 -10.70
N PRO A 291 10.29 11.09 -11.30
CA PRO A 291 11.08 12.19 -11.87
C PRO A 291 12.02 12.84 -10.84
N ASP A 292 13.23 13.18 -11.25
CA ASP A 292 14.24 13.75 -10.36
C ASP A 292 13.78 15.05 -9.66
N TRP A 293 12.96 15.85 -10.34
CA TRP A 293 12.41 17.06 -9.73
C TRP A 293 11.42 16.75 -8.59
N ILE A 294 10.73 15.61 -8.62
CA ILE A 294 9.90 15.12 -7.52
C ILE A 294 10.79 14.68 -6.35
N LYS A 295 11.82 13.85 -6.62
CA LYS A 295 12.74 13.34 -5.59
C LYS A 295 13.47 14.49 -4.86
N SER A 296 13.79 15.56 -5.56
CA SER A 296 14.52 16.71 -5.03
C SER A 296 13.64 17.90 -4.60
N TYR A 297 12.32 17.82 -4.79
CA TYR A 297 11.41 18.96 -4.62
C TYR A 297 11.58 19.70 -3.28
N CYS A 298 11.52 18.97 -2.18
CA CYS A 298 11.63 19.57 -0.83
C CYS A 298 13.03 20.15 -0.56
N ILE A 299 14.08 19.54 -1.10
CA ILE A 299 15.46 20.04 -0.92
C ILE A 299 15.64 21.35 -1.66
N ALA A 300 15.17 21.42 -2.92
CA ALA A 300 15.28 22.60 -3.75
C ALA A 300 14.52 23.80 -3.19
N HIS A 301 13.38 23.58 -2.52
CA HIS A 301 12.56 24.65 -1.97
C HIS A 301 12.99 25.09 -0.57
N LYS A 302 13.57 24.23 0.25
CA LYS A 302 14.17 24.63 1.53
C LYS A 302 15.37 25.58 1.36
N ALA A 303 16.12 25.46 0.27
CA ALA A 303 17.24 26.33 -0.04
C ALA A 303 16.83 27.75 -0.49
N ASN A 304 15.54 27.98 -0.77
CA ASN A 304 15.01 29.29 -1.17
C ASN A 304 14.38 30.08 -0.01
N ASP A 305 14.20 29.45 1.15
CA ASP A 305 13.59 30.06 2.35
C ASP A 305 14.67 30.61 3.35
N ASP A 306 15.96 30.37 3.10
CA ASP A 306 17.12 30.92 3.81
C ASP A 306 17.70 32.14 3.04
#